data_8d2dd41786ccdb252e980b53c90c3412
#
_entry.id   8d2dd41786ccdb252e980b53c90c3412
#
_cell.length_a   1.000
_cell.length_b   1.000
_cell.length_c   1.000
_cell.angle_alpha   90.00
_cell.angle_beta   90.00
_cell.angle_gamma   90.00
#
_symmetry.space_group_name_H-M   'P 1'
#
loop_
_entity.id
_entity.type
_entity.pdbx_description
1 polymer ?
#
loop_
_entity_poly.entity_id
_entity_poly.type
_entity_poly.pdbx_seq_one_letter_code
_entity_poly.pdbx_strand_id
1 'polypeptide(L)'
;MSSPYETLQIETDGNVQLVRLNRPASGNSINLAMAEELNHWLWELYVDAGATRCIVLTGAGDRIFCGGGDMKERASMEPAAVRRQRALMERLIRQIADCPVPILAAVNGAAVGAGCEIVAAIDFAYASETARFSLPEVRRGISPGAGATQTIPRACGIRRAKEMILTGDMFSAAEARDWGLVNKVVPATTLLEETLAVARTIASNAPLAVRQAKKALDIATDADFGTGFRFELEAHAPTARSRDRQEAITAFAEKREPVFHGA
;
A
#
# COMPACT_ATOMS: atom_id res chain seq x y z
N MET A 1 12.61 -20.75 -6.39
CA MET A 1 12.82 -20.10 -7.70
C MET A 1 13.27 -18.68 -7.43
N SER A 2 14.29 -18.15 -8.13
CA SER A 2 14.71 -16.76 -7.99
C SER A 2 13.57 -15.85 -8.45
N SER A 3 13.33 -14.73 -7.74
CA SER A 3 12.37 -13.69 -8.16
C SER A 3 12.68 -13.29 -9.62
N PRO A 4 11.67 -13.09 -10.48
CA PRO A 4 11.90 -12.55 -11.82
C PRO A 4 12.34 -11.08 -11.81
N TYR A 5 12.34 -10.45 -10.62
CA TYR A 5 12.67 -9.05 -10.38
C TYR A 5 14.06 -8.91 -9.74
N GLU A 6 14.80 -7.89 -10.13
CA GLU A 6 16.10 -7.54 -9.56
C GLU A 6 15.95 -6.73 -8.26
N THR A 7 15.00 -5.80 -8.24
CA THR A 7 14.82 -4.82 -7.17
C THR A 7 13.65 -5.14 -6.23
N LEU A 8 12.91 -6.21 -6.51
CA LEU A 8 11.83 -6.72 -5.67
C LEU A 8 12.08 -8.16 -5.26
N GLN A 9 11.82 -8.47 -4.00
CA GLN A 9 11.71 -9.85 -3.53
C GLN A 9 10.25 -10.15 -3.22
N ILE A 10 9.69 -11.17 -3.85
CA ILE A 10 8.30 -11.58 -3.68
C ILE A 10 8.26 -13.00 -3.14
N GLU A 11 7.64 -13.17 -1.98
CA GLU A 11 7.41 -14.45 -1.33
C GLU A 11 5.90 -14.66 -1.19
N THR A 12 5.45 -15.90 -1.29
CA THR A 12 4.04 -16.26 -1.14
C THR A 12 3.85 -17.08 0.13
N ASP A 13 2.94 -16.64 0.99
CA ASP A 13 2.50 -17.34 2.19
C ASP A 13 0.98 -17.60 2.07
N GLY A 14 0.62 -18.78 1.59
CA GLY A 14 -0.76 -19.12 1.26
C GLY A 14 -1.34 -18.16 0.21
N ASN A 15 -2.33 -17.37 0.60
CA ASN A 15 -2.95 -16.36 -0.26
C ASN A 15 -2.41 -14.92 -0.01
N VAL A 16 -1.33 -14.78 0.74
CA VAL A 16 -0.66 -13.50 1.01
C VAL A 16 0.64 -13.42 0.21
N GLN A 17 0.85 -12.32 -0.51
CA GLN A 17 2.16 -11.98 -1.06
C GLN A 17 2.90 -11.04 -0.11
N LEU A 18 4.13 -11.41 0.26
CA LEU A 18 5.08 -10.53 0.94
C LEU A 18 6.05 -9.97 -0.09
N VAL A 19 6.02 -8.66 -0.27
CA VAL A 19 6.85 -7.94 -1.24
C VAL A 19 7.84 -7.04 -0.52
N ARG A 20 9.13 -7.22 -0.78
CA ARG A 20 10.18 -6.36 -0.26
C ARG A 20 10.78 -5.49 -1.35
N LEU A 21 10.83 -4.18 -1.10
CA LEU A 21 11.68 -3.27 -1.87
C LEU A 21 13.13 -3.64 -1.58
N ASN A 22 13.87 -4.14 -2.56
CA ASN A 22 15.14 -4.81 -2.34
C ASN A 22 16.33 -4.07 -2.95
N ARG A 23 16.59 -2.87 -2.45
CA ARG A 23 17.81 -2.09 -2.70
C ARG A 23 18.37 -1.52 -1.40
N PRO A 24 18.66 -2.37 -0.37
CA PRO A 24 19.02 -1.89 0.98
C PRO A 24 20.28 -1.02 0.98
N ALA A 25 21.26 -1.29 0.11
CA ALA A 25 22.46 -0.47 -0.04
C ALA A 25 22.18 0.96 -0.53
N SER A 26 21.04 1.19 -1.18
CA SER A 26 20.56 2.50 -1.63
C SER A 26 19.34 2.98 -0.83
N GLY A 27 19.14 2.45 0.39
CA GLY A 27 18.01 2.80 1.23
C GLY A 27 16.65 2.48 0.61
N ASN A 28 16.56 1.40 -0.17
CA ASN A 28 15.35 1.01 -0.91
C ASN A 28 14.76 2.15 -1.75
N SER A 29 15.61 3.10 -2.20
CA SER A 29 15.18 4.21 -3.04
C SER A 29 14.76 3.72 -4.42
N ILE A 30 13.70 4.34 -4.95
CA ILE A 30 13.08 3.96 -6.21
C ILE A 30 13.88 4.55 -7.35
N ASN A 31 14.66 3.69 -8.01
CA ASN A 31 15.32 3.98 -9.28
C ASN A 31 14.39 3.63 -10.46
N LEU A 32 14.87 3.80 -11.68
CA LEU A 32 14.07 3.49 -12.87
C LEU A 32 13.67 2.01 -12.93
N ALA A 33 14.60 1.10 -12.66
CA ALA A 33 14.33 -0.35 -12.66
C ALA A 33 13.25 -0.72 -11.63
N MET A 34 13.36 -0.27 -10.38
CA MET A 34 12.34 -0.54 -9.36
C MET A 34 10.98 0.05 -9.74
N ALA A 35 10.95 1.26 -10.34
CA ALA A 35 9.70 1.85 -10.79
C ALA A 35 9.04 1.02 -11.92
N GLU A 36 9.83 0.49 -12.85
CA GLU A 36 9.35 -0.40 -13.92
C GLU A 36 8.83 -1.74 -13.36
N GLU A 37 9.59 -2.36 -12.46
CA GLU A 37 9.23 -3.65 -11.83
C GLU A 37 7.97 -3.55 -10.97
N LEU A 38 7.84 -2.49 -10.14
CA LEU A 38 6.62 -2.24 -9.36
C LEU A 38 5.39 -2.04 -10.24
N ASN A 39 5.53 -1.27 -11.33
CA ASN A 39 4.44 -1.08 -12.28
C ASN A 39 4.06 -2.38 -13.00
N HIS A 40 5.05 -3.21 -13.36
CA HIS A 40 4.79 -4.49 -14.01
C HIS A 40 4.08 -5.45 -13.04
N TRP A 41 4.61 -5.61 -11.84
CA TRP A 41 4.03 -6.47 -10.81
C TRP A 41 2.58 -6.08 -10.46
N LEU A 42 2.29 -4.79 -10.26
CA LEU A 42 0.94 -4.32 -9.97
C LEU A 42 -0.01 -4.50 -11.17
N TRP A 43 0.52 -4.36 -12.39
CA TRP A 43 -0.27 -4.60 -13.59
C TRP A 43 -0.70 -6.07 -13.71
N GLU A 44 0.22 -7.01 -13.46
CA GLU A 44 -0.10 -8.45 -13.46
C GLU A 44 -1.20 -8.77 -12.43
N LEU A 45 -1.11 -8.20 -11.23
CA LEU A 45 -2.15 -8.36 -10.20
C LEU A 45 -3.49 -7.74 -10.59
N TYR A 46 -3.46 -6.61 -11.31
CA TYR A 46 -4.69 -5.98 -11.80
C TYR A 46 -5.37 -6.82 -12.87
N VAL A 47 -4.60 -7.43 -13.76
CA VAL A 47 -5.11 -8.31 -14.83
C VAL A 47 -5.61 -9.63 -14.24
N ASP A 48 -4.80 -10.27 -13.41
CA ASP A 48 -5.17 -11.52 -12.72
C ASP A 48 -4.41 -11.64 -11.39
N ALA A 49 -5.10 -11.41 -10.30
CA ALA A 49 -4.53 -11.59 -8.97
C ALA A 49 -4.29 -13.07 -8.60
N GLY A 50 -4.79 -14.02 -9.41
CA GLY A 50 -4.64 -15.45 -9.16
C GLY A 50 -5.13 -15.84 -7.76
N ALA A 51 -4.29 -16.52 -7.00
CA ALA A 51 -4.55 -16.92 -5.62
C ALA A 51 -4.27 -15.80 -4.60
N THR A 52 -3.74 -14.64 -5.01
CA THR A 52 -3.41 -13.55 -4.09
C THR A 52 -4.66 -12.86 -3.58
N ARG A 53 -4.80 -12.76 -2.26
CA ARG A 53 -5.93 -12.13 -1.58
C ARG A 53 -5.55 -10.95 -0.71
N CYS A 54 -4.28 -10.83 -0.35
CA CYS A 54 -3.73 -9.70 0.39
C CYS A 54 -2.23 -9.56 0.11
N ILE A 55 -1.71 -8.36 0.21
CA ILE A 55 -0.30 -8.04 -0.02
C ILE A 55 0.26 -7.36 1.23
N VAL A 56 1.49 -7.70 1.61
CA VAL A 56 2.28 -6.97 2.61
C VAL A 56 3.51 -6.41 1.91
N LEU A 57 3.62 -5.08 1.88
CA LEU A 57 4.77 -4.36 1.34
C LEU A 57 5.71 -3.93 2.49
N THR A 58 7.01 -4.18 2.35
CA THR A 58 8.02 -3.77 3.32
C THR A 58 9.35 -3.44 2.62
N GLY A 59 10.32 -2.88 3.35
CA GLY A 59 11.67 -2.68 2.84
C GLY A 59 12.60 -3.84 3.21
N ALA A 60 13.53 -4.21 2.35
CA ALA A 60 14.61 -5.12 2.70
C ALA A 60 15.56 -4.45 3.70
N GLY A 61 16.09 -5.24 4.65
CA GLY A 61 16.87 -4.73 5.78
C GLY A 61 16.00 -4.25 6.93
N ASP A 62 16.59 -3.56 7.89
CA ASP A 62 15.97 -3.21 9.19
C ASP A 62 15.84 -1.70 9.45
N ARG A 63 16.37 -0.85 8.56
CA ARG A 63 16.53 0.59 8.83
C ARG A 63 15.67 1.49 7.96
N ILE A 64 15.38 1.08 6.75
CA ILE A 64 14.71 1.93 5.75
C ILE A 64 13.63 1.11 5.03
N PHE A 65 12.41 1.59 5.12
CA PHE A 65 11.31 1.10 4.30
C PHE A 65 11.52 1.53 2.84
N CYS A 66 11.57 2.85 2.59
CA CYS A 66 11.82 3.43 1.28
C CYS A 66 12.32 4.87 1.40
N GLY A 67 13.50 5.17 0.86
CA GLY A 67 14.13 6.50 0.86
C GLY A 67 13.56 7.49 -0.15
N GLY A 68 12.51 7.10 -0.89
CA GLY A 68 11.93 7.92 -1.97
C GLY A 68 12.62 7.72 -3.31
N GLY A 69 12.50 8.68 -4.21
CA GLY A 69 13.18 8.62 -5.51
C GLY A 69 14.70 8.62 -5.40
N ASP A 70 15.37 7.82 -6.22
CA ASP A 70 16.84 7.72 -6.22
C ASP A 70 17.46 9.00 -6.79
N MET A 71 17.87 9.89 -5.89
CA MET A 71 18.47 11.19 -6.26
C MET A 71 19.83 11.06 -6.91
N LYS A 72 20.60 9.98 -6.60
CA LYS A 72 21.90 9.74 -7.22
C LYS A 72 21.75 9.37 -8.69
N GLU A 73 20.83 8.44 -8.96
CA GLU A 73 20.49 8.08 -10.34
C GLU A 73 19.94 9.30 -11.10
N ARG A 74 19.02 10.05 -10.48
CA ARG A 74 18.37 11.21 -11.11
C ARG A 74 19.37 12.30 -11.50
N ALA A 75 20.44 12.50 -10.74
CA ALA A 75 21.48 13.50 -11.03
C ALA A 75 22.22 13.22 -12.35
N SER A 76 22.25 11.97 -12.81
CA SER A 76 22.92 11.55 -14.05
C SER A 76 21.94 11.22 -15.20
N MET A 77 20.63 11.37 -14.96
CA MET A 77 19.62 11.03 -15.97
C MET A 77 19.51 12.10 -17.07
N GLU A 78 19.38 11.65 -18.29
CA GLU A 78 18.94 12.49 -19.41
C GLU A 78 17.48 12.94 -19.22
N PRO A 79 17.09 14.13 -19.73
CA PRO A 79 15.74 14.67 -19.54
C PRO A 79 14.60 13.72 -19.96
N ALA A 80 14.81 12.87 -20.96
CA ALA A 80 13.83 11.88 -21.39
C ALA A 80 13.62 10.77 -20.33
N ALA A 81 14.70 10.29 -19.70
CA ALA A 81 14.65 9.30 -18.64
C ALA A 81 13.98 9.86 -17.36
N VAL A 82 14.24 11.13 -17.03
CA VAL A 82 13.55 11.82 -15.92
C VAL A 82 12.04 11.86 -16.16
N ARG A 83 11.61 12.22 -17.38
CA ARG A 83 10.18 12.23 -17.72
C ARG A 83 9.56 10.82 -17.63
N ARG A 84 10.28 9.78 -18.10
CA ARG A 84 9.83 8.39 -18.01
C ARG A 84 9.68 7.95 -16.56
N GLN A 85 10.69 8.20 -15.71
CA GLN A 85 10.64 7.86 -14.29
C GLN A 85 9.45 8.55 -13.59
N ARG A 86 9.19 9.83 -13.91
CA ARG A 86 8.04 10.56 -13.37
C ARG A 86 6.71 9.92 -13.78
N ALA A 87 6.54 9.59 -15.05
CA ALA A 87 5.32 8.93 -15.55
C ALA A 87 5.09 7.56 -14.89
N LEU A 88 6.18 6.80 -14.63
CA LEU A 88 6.11 5.53 -13.92
C LEU A 88 5.69 5.72 -12.45
N MET A 89 6.17 6.76 -11.79
CA MET A 89 5.75 7.08 -10.41
C MET A 89 4.28 7.49 -10.34
N GLU A 90 3.79 8.31 -11.27
CA GLU A 90 2.36 8.66 -11.37
C GLU A 90 1.50 7.41 -11.58
N ARG A 91 1.92 6.53 -12.49
CA ARG A 91 1.23 5.28 -12.77
C ARG A 91 1.25 4.33 -11.55
N LEU A 92 2.39 4.23 -10.87
CA LEU A 92 2.55 3.39 -9.67
C LEU A 92 1.50 3.74 -8.60
N ILE A 93 1.33 5.01 -8.28
CA ILE A 93 0.37 5.42 -7.26
C ILE A 93 -1.07 5.10 -7.68
N ARG A 94 -1.42 5.32 -8.96
CA ARG A 94 -2.74 4.93 -9.48
C ARG A 94 -2.96 3.42 -9.38
N GLN A 95 -1.96 2.62 -9.76
CA GLN A 95 -2.05 1.16 -9.68
C GLN A 95 -2.15 0.64 -8.23
N ILE A 96 -1.52 1.32 -7.26
CA ILE A 96 -1.69 1.01 -5.84
C ILE A 96 -3.14 1.27 -5.42
N ALA A 97 -3.69 2.42 -5.75
CA ALA A 97 -5.07 2.78 -5.42
C ALA A 97 -6.08 1.83 -6.12
N ASP A 98 -5.84 1.50 -7.39
CA ASP A 98 -6.72 0.63 -8.19
C ASP A 98 -6.48 -0.87 -7.95
N CYS A 99 -5.55 -1.26 -7.07
CA CYS A 99 -5.22 -2.67 -6.83
C CYS A 99 -6.45 -3.45 -6.34
N PRO A 100 -6.81 -4.56 -7.00
CA PRO A 100 -8.04 -5.29 -6.68
C PRO A 100 -7.98 -6.02 -5.34
N VAL A 101 -6.79 -6.20 -4.77
CA VAL A 101 -6.60 -6.84 -3.47
C VAL A 101 -5.99 -5.86 -2.47
N PRO A 102 -6.29 -5.98 -1.17
CA PRO A 102 -5.71 -5.10 -0.16
C PRO A 102 -4.19 -5.15 -0.12
N ILE A 103 -3.57 -3.97 0.01
CA ILE A 103 -2.13 -3.79 0.21
C ILE A 103 -1.90 -3.17 1.59
N LEU A 104 -1.17 -3.86 2.45
CA LEU A 104 -0.75 -3.39 3.76
C LEU A 104 0.74 -3.02 3.73
N ALA A 105 1.17 -2.00 4.48
CA ALA A 105 2.59 -1.79 4.72
C ALA A 105 3.03 -2.27 6.10
N ALA A 106 4.15 -2.99 6.13
CA ALA A 106 4.98 -3.18 7.32
C ALA A 106 6.15 -2.19 7.23
N VAL A 107 6.00 -0.99 7.82
CA VAL A 107 6.98 0.08 7.71
C VAL A 107 8.12 -0.17 8.71
N ASN A 108 9.14 -0.89 8.26
CA ASN A 108 10.26 -1.37 9.07
C ASN A 108 11.32 -0.30 9.43
N GLY A 109 11.20 0.90 8.87
CA GLY A 109 12.18 1.97 9.08
C GLY A 109 11.76 3.28 8.43
N ALA A 110 12.72 4.08 7.96
CA ALA A 110 12.44 5.37 7.36
C ALA A 110 11.62 5.26 6.06
N ALA A 111 10.53 6.03 5.97
CA ALA A 111 9.72 6.22 4.78
C ALA A 111 9.75 7.71 4.38
N VAL A 112 10.47 8.04 3.31
CA VAL A 112 10.80 9.43 2.96
C VAL A 112 10.34 9.76 1.54
N GLY A 113 9.73 10.92 1.34
CA GLY A 113 9.24 11.37 0.04
C GLY A 113 8.30 10.33 -0.58
N ALA A 114 8.60 9.84 -1.78
CA ALA A 114 7.80 8.81 -2.45
C ALA A 114 7.56 7.56 -1.58
N GLY A 115 8.46 7.21 -0.65
CA GLY A 115 8.24 6.15 0.32
C GLY A 115 7.11 6.46 1.30
N CYS A 116 7.03 7.69 1.79
CA CYS A 116 5.91 8.17 2.61
C CYS A 116 4.61 8.28 1.80
N GLU A 117 4.71 8.70 0.53
CA GLU A 117 3.58 8.80 -0.39
C GLU A 117 2.97 7.41 -0.69
N ILE A 118 3.80 6.37 -0.84
CA ILE A 118 3.34 4.97 -0.97
C ILE A 118 2.59 4.54 0.29
N VAL A 119 3.14 4.79 1.50
CA VAL A 119 2.45 4.46 2.76
C VAL A 119 1.09 5.14 2.85
N ALA A 120 0.96 6.38 2.38
CA ALA A 120 -0.30 7.11 2.39
C ALA A 120 -1.29 6.68 1.28
N ALA A 121 -0.83 5.95 0.27
CA ALA A 121 -1.64 5.51 -0.87
C ALA A 121 -2.17 4.07 -0.73
N ILE A 122 -1.56 3.24 0.12
CA ILE A 122 -2.01 1.87 0.38
C ILE A 122 -3.18 1.83 1.37
N ASP A 123 -3.83 0.67 1.52
CA ASP A 123 -5.04 0.53 2.31
C ASP A 123 -4.83 0.87 3.79
N PHE A 124 -3.78 0.33 4.42
CA PHE A 124 -3.36 0.74 5.76
C PHE A 124 -1.94 0.24 6.09
N ALA A 125 -1.37 0.77 7.17
CA ALA A 125 0.00 0.50 7.55
C ALA A 125 0.17 0.20 9.04
N TYR A 126 1.08 -0.71 9.35
CA TYR A 126 1.71 -0.85 10.65
C TYR A 126 3.15 -0.37 10.56
N ALA A 127 3.65 0.24 11.62
CA ALA A 127 5.01 0.77 11.64
C ALA A 127 5.80 0.26 12.84
N SER A 128 7.10 0.08 12.62
CA SER A 128 8.05 -0.09 13.71
C SER A 128 8.09 1.17 14.58
N GLU A 129 8.25 1.02 15.88
CA GLU A 129 8.46 2.13 16.82
C GLU A 129 9.65 3.02 16.46
N THR A 130 10.62 2.45 15.71
CA THR A 130 11.80 3.15 15.22
C THR A 130 11.59 3.84 13.88
N ALA A 131 10.46 3.61 13.22
CA ALA A 131 10.18 4.20 11.90
C ALA A 131 10.10 5.72 11.96
N ARG A 132 10.49 6.36 10.86
CA ARG A 132 10.46 7.82 10.68
C ARG A 132 9.87 8.14 9.32
N PHE A 133 9.13 9.21 9.26
CA PHE A 133 8.43 9.65 8.05
C PHE A 133 8.80 11.08 7.71
N SER A 134 8.81 11.42 6.42
CA SER A 134 9.00 12.79 5.96
C SER A 134 8.51 12.97 4.53
N LEU A 135 8.04 14.17 4.21
CA LEU A 135 7.71 14.64 2.85
C LEU A 135 8.60 15.87 2.53
N PRO A 136 9.90 15.65 2.26
CA PRO A 136 10.88 16.74 2.20
C PRO A 136 10.96 17.42 0.83
N GLU A 137 10.00 17.24 -0.06
CA GLU A 137 10.00 17.69 -1.45
C GLU A 137 10.21 19.20 -1.55
N VAL A 138 9.53 19.98 -0.70
CA VAL A 138 9.67 21.46 -0.71
C VAL A 138 11.07 21.93 -0.35
N ARG A 139 11.80 21.19 0.48
CA ARG A 139 13.22 21.46 0.80
C ARG A 139 14.16 21.14 -0.36
N ARG A 140 13.66 20.49 -1.40
CA ARG A 140 14.39 20.11 -2.62
C ARG A 140 13.91 20.87 -3.85
N GLY A 141 13.10 21.94 -3.63
CA GLY A 141 12.62 22.83 -4.69
C GLY A 141 11.51 22.26 -5.56
N ILE A 142 10.82 21.19 -5.10
CA ILE A 142 9.68 20.60 -5.80
C ILE A 142 8.50 20.42 -4.83
N SER A 143 7.31 20.25 -5.36
CA SER A 143 6.15 19.78 -4.60
C SER A 143 6.10 18.24 -4.61
N PRO A 144 5.38 17.60 -3.65
CA PRO A 144 5.05 16.17 -3.76
C PRO A 144 4.40 15.86 -5.11
N GLY A 145 4.76 14.74 -5.70
CA GLY A 145 4.33 14.39 -7.06
C GLY A 145 3.82 12.95 -7.20
N ALA A 146 3.70 12.22 -6.09
CA ALA A 146 3.17 10.86 -6.06
C ALA A 146 1.96 10.74 -5.11
N GLY A 147 1.09 11.77 -5.09
CA GLY A 147 -0.22 11.73 -4.48
C GLY A 147 -0.33 12.28 -3.06
N ALA A 148 0.77 12.64 -2.35
CA ALA A 148 0.70 13.08 -0.96
C ALA A 148 -0.25 14.24 -0.70
N THR A 149 -0.35 15.20 -1.63
CA THR A 149 -1.28 16.33 -1.48
C THR A 149 -2.76 15.92 -1.49
N GLN A 150 -3.05 14.70 -1.87
CA GLN A 150 -4.40 14.12 -1.90
C GLN A 150 -4.61 13.08 -0.79
N THR A 151 -3.65 12.16 -0.61
CA THR A 151 -3.78 11.04 0.34
C THR A 151 -3.56 11.48 1.78
N ILE A 152 -2.54 12.30 2.07
CA ILE A 152 -2.23 12.77 3.43
C ILE A 152 -3.39 13.59 4.04
N PRO A 153 -4.02 14.57 3.34
CA PRO A 153 -5.17 15.29 3.91
C PRO A 153 -6.37 14.39 4.22
N ARG A 154 -6.56 13.31 3.46
CA ARG A 154 -7.63 12.34 3.69
C ARG A 154 -7.36 11.49 4.93
N ALA A 155 -6.10 11.14 5.17
CA ALA A 155 -5.69 10.36 6.34
C ALA A 155 -5.56 11.23 7.61
N CYS A 156 -4.86 12.37 7.52
CA CYS A 156 -4.40 13.16 8.68
C CYS A 156 -5.14 14.49 8.86
N GLY A 157 -6.06 14.83 7.96
CA GLY A 157 -6.71 16.13 7.91
C GLY A 157 -5.83 17.22 7.29
N ILE A 158 -6.48 18.24 6.70
CA ILE A 158 -5.82 19.27 5.87
C ILE A 158 -4.77 20.10 6.62
N ARG A 159 -5.01 20.41 7.91
CA ARG A 159 -4.06 21.26 8.67
C ARG A 159 -2.77 20.52 8.95
N ARG A 160 -2.86 19.25 9.36
CA ARG A 160 -1.67 18.41 9.59
C ARG A 160 -0.92 18.14 8.29
N ALA A 161 -1.64 17.85 7.21
CA ALA A 161 -1.04 17.67 5.89
C ALA A 161 -0.21 18.90 5.45
N LYS A 162 -0.74 20.12 5.67
CA LYS A 162 0.01 21.35 5.38
C LYS A 162 1.28 21.47 6.22
N GLU A 163 1.23 21.17 7.51
CA GLU A 163 2.40 21.18 8.38
C GLU A 163 3.46 20.19 7.87
N MET A 164 3.09 18.93 7.66
CA MET A 164 3.98 17.88 7.17
C MET A 164 4.64 18.25 5.84
N ILE A 165 3.86 18.69 4.87
CA ILE A 165 4.33 18.94 3.50
C ILE A 165 5.09 20.27 3.40
N LEU A 166 4.61 21.34 4.04
CA LEU A 166 5.22 22.66 3.89
C LEU A 166 6.50 22.83 4.72
N THR A 167 6.64 22.11 5.83
CA THR A 167 7.89 22.09 6.58
C THR A 167 8.88 21.07 6.03
N GLY A 168 8.39 19.92 5.55
CA GLY A 168 9.21 18.78 5.16
C GLY A 168 9.98 18.17 6.33
N ASP A 169 9.53 18.38 7.56
CA ASP A 169 10.17 17.85 8.76
C ASP A 169 9.97 16.33 8.88
N MET A 170 10.88 15.71 9.61
CA MET A 170 10.72 14.32 10.00
C MET A 170 9.78 14.20 11.20
N PHE A 171 8.92 13.19 11.18
CA PHE A 171 8.05 12.81 12.29
C PHE A 171 8.19 11.33 12.64
N SER A 172 7.85 11.00 13.87
CA SER A 172 7.99 9.66 14.43
C SER A 172 6.82 8.73 14.05
N ALA A 173 7.00 7.43 14.29
CA ALA A 173 5.92 6.45 14.14
C ALA A 173 4.74 6.74 15.10
N ALA A 174 5.01 7.20 16.31
CA ALA A 174 3.96 7.57 17.27
C ALA A 174 3.12 8.73 16.74
N GLU A 175 3.76 9.80 16.25
CA GLU A 175 3.07 10.93 15.62
C GLU A 175 2.29 10.48 14.37
N ALA A 176 2.88 9.62 13.53
CA ALA A 176 2.21 9.08 12.35
C ALA A 176 0.92 8.31 12.71
N ARG A 177 0.94 7.54 13.81
CA ARG A 177 -0.25 6.86 14.34
C ARG A 177 -1.27 7.86 14.88
N ASP A 178 -0.85 8.80 15.70
CA ASP A 178 -1.74 9.77 16.33
C ASP A 178 -2.40 10.71 15.31
N TRP A 179 -1.77 10.89 14.16
CA TRP A 179 -2.31 11.67 13.03
C TRP A 179 -3.14 10.84 12.04
N GLY A 180 -3.14 9.51 12.17
CA GLY A 180 -3.91 8.61 11.32
C GLY A 180 -3.20 8.15 10.04
N LEU A 181 -1.90 8.42 9.88
CA LEU A 181 -1.12 7.93 8.73
C LEU A 181 -0.83 6.43 8.83
N VAL A 182 -0.62 5.92 10.04
CA VAL A 182 -0.46 4.49 10.31
C VAL A 182 -1.43 4.02 11.38
N ASN A 183 -1.89 2.78 11.26
CA ASN A 183 -2.94 2.23 12.13
C ASN A 183 -2.39 1.70 13.45
N LYS A 184 -1.14 1.23 13.46
CA LYS A 184 -0.52 0.61 14.63
C LYS A 184 0.99 0.83 14.64
N VAL A 185 1.54 1.04 15.85
CA VAL A 185 2.98 1.06 16.09
C VAL A 185 3.33 -0.10 17.00
N VAL A 186 4.34 -0.87 16.63
CA VAL A 186 4.75 -2.09 17.31
C VAL A 186 6.29 -2.18 17.41
N PRO A 187 6.84 -3.03 18.29
CA PRO A 187 8.27 -3.29 18.29
C PRO A 187 8.78 -3.76 16.92
N ALA A 188 9.99 -3.34 16.54
CA ALA A 188 10.58 -3.72 15.26
C ALA A 188 10.63 -5.24 15.06
N THR A 189 10.83 -6.00 16.13
CA THR A 189 10.95 -7.46 16.12
C THR A 189 9.63 -8.19 15.84
N THR A 190 8.48 -7.56 16.08
CA THR A 190 7.15 -8.18 15.89
C THR A 190 6.41 -7.62 14.68
N LEU A 191 6.90 -6.52 14.09
CA LEU A 191 6.21 -5.78 13.03
C LEU A 191 5.75 -6.67 11.86
N LEU A 192 6.68 -7.43 11.29
CA LEU A 192 6.37 -8.23 10.11
C LEU A 192 5.33 -9.30 10.41
N GLU A 193 5.49 -10.03 11.52
CA GLU A 193 4.56 -11.09 11.90
C GLU A 193 3.17 -10.55 12.26
N GLU A 194 3.11 -9.43 12.97
CA GLU A 194 1.82 -8.80 13.27
C GLU A 194 1.10 -8.30 12.01
N THR A 195 1.84 -7.78 11.03
CA THR A 195 1.27 -7.36 9.75
C THR A 195 0.81 -8.57 8.93
N LEU A 196 1.62 -9.63 8.87
CA LEU A 196 1.25 -10.87 8.19
C LEU A 196 0.04 -11.55 8.84
N ALA A 197 -0.09 -11.53 10.15
CA ALA A 197 -1.25 -12.09 10.85
C ALA A 197 -2.55 -11.40 10.41
N VAL A 198 -2.56 -10.06 10.31
CA VAL A 198 -3.72 -9.32 9.79
C VAL A 198 -3.95 -9.61 8.31
N ALA A 199 -2.90 -9.69 7.51
CA ALA A 199 -3.00 -10.04 6.09
C ALA A 199 -3.61 -11.45 5.88
N ARG A 200 -3.22 -12.43 6.70
CA ARG A 200 -3.82 -13.79 6.69
C ARG A 200 -5.30 -13.73 7.10
N THR A 201 -5.66 -12.92 8.09
CA THR A 201 -7.07 -12.70 8.46
C THR A 201 -7.88 -12.13 7.28
N ILE A 202 -7.35 -11.13 6.58
CA ILE A 202 -8.01 -10.58 5.39
C ILE A 202 -8.10 -11.65 4.30
N ALA A 203 -7.03 -12.38 4.05
CA ALA A 203 -6.95 -13.41 3.02
C ALA A 203 -7.86 -14.62 3.31
N SER A 204 -8.24 -14.87 4.56
CA SER A 204 -9.21 -15.92 4.94
C SER A 204 -10.66 -15.53 4.70
N ASN A 205 -10.96 -14.24 4.54
CA ASN A 205 -12.30 -13.75 4.23
C ASN A 205 -12.69 -14.02 2.76
N ALA A 206 -14.00 -13.95 2.45
CA ALA A 206 -14.52 -14.11 1.10
C ALA A 206 -13.90 -13.06 0.14
N PRO A 207 -13.08 -13.48 -0.84
CA PRO A 207 -12.25 -12.53 -1.61
C PRO A 207 -13.08 -11.57 -2.46
N LEU A 208 -14.23 -12.02 -3.00
CA LEU A 208 -15.14 -11.12 -3.70
C LEU A 208 -15.68 -10.03 -2.76
N ALA A 209 -16.07 -10.39 -1.54
CA ALA A 209 -16.60 -9.42 -0.58
C ALA A 209 -15.53 -8.41 -0.15
N VAL A 210 -14.29 -8.86 0.11
CA VAL A 210 -13.16 -7.97 0.44
C VAL A 210 -12.90 -6.98 -0.69
N ARG A 211 -12.84 -7.44 -1.95
CA ARG A 211 -12.61 -6.58 -3.12
C ARG A 211 -13.72 -5.55 -3.30
N GLN A 212 -14.98 -5.94 -3.13
CA GLN A 212 -16.11 -5.03 -3.27
C GLN A 212 -16.19 -4.02 -2.13
N ALA A 213 -15.89 -4.44 -0.90
CA ALA A 213 -15.81 -3.55 0.26
C ALA A 213 -14.68 -2.50 0.09
N LYS A 214 -13.48 -2.93 -0.37
CA LYS A 214 -12.38 -2.01 -0.68
C LYS A 214 -12.83 -0.95 -1.70
N LYS A 215 -13.42 -1.35 -2.84
CA LYS A 215 -13.91 -0.42 -3.86
C LYS A 215 -14.93 0.58 -3.31
N ALA A 216 -15.83 0.15 -2.44
CA ALA A 216 -16.84 1.03 -1.85
C ALA A 216 -16.21 2.01 -0.85
N LEU A 217 -15.18 1.58 -0.10
CA LEU A 217 -14.44 2.43 0.81
C LEU A 217 -13.58 3.46 0.06
N ASP A 218 -12.94 3.07 -1.04
CA ASP A 218 -12.10 3.97 -1.83
C ASP A 218 -12.89 5.16 -2.39
N ILE A 219 -14.15 4.96 -2.78
CA ILE A 219 -15.01 6.06 -3.28
C ILE A 219 -15.60 6.92 -2.15
N ALA A 220 -15.60 6.45 -0.90
CA ALA A 220 -16.27 7.14 0.20
C ALA A 220 -15.69 8.52 0.53
N THR A 221 -14.42 8.76 0.18
CA THR A 221 -13.76 10.07 0.38
C THR A 221 -13.92 11.04 -0.79
N ASP A 222 -14.46 10.58 -1.93
CA ASP A 222 -14.53 11.35 -3.16
C ASP A 222 -15.98 11.65 -3.60
N ALA A 223 -16.96 10.92 -3.05
CA ALA A 223 -18.37 11.06 -3.37
C ALA A 223 -19.21 11.61 -2.20
N ASP A 224 -20.33 12.27 -2.50
CA ASP A 224 -21.35 12.52 -1.49
C ASP A 224 -21.98 11.21 -1.00
N PHE A 225 -22.58 11.23 0.20
CA PHE A 225 -23.17 10.05 0.81
C PHE A 225 -24.19 9.34 -0.10
N GLY A 226 -25.03 10.07 -0.82
CA GLY A 226 -26.06 9.48 -1.68
C GLY A 226 -25.46 8.72 -2.86
N THR A 227 -24.41 9.27 -3.46
CA THR A 227 -23.64 8.63 -4.55
C THR A 227 -22.84 7.45 -4.04
N GLY A 228 -22.10 7.61 -2.94
CA GLY A 228 -21.33 6.54 -2.32
C GLY A 228 -22.20 5.36 -1.87
N PHE A 229 -23.36 5.62 -1.26
CA PHE A 229 -24.29 4.57 -0.82
C PHE A 229 -24.90 3.79 -2.00
N ARG A 230 -25.22 4.45 -3.12
CA ARG A 230 -25.65 3.72 -4.33
C ARG A 230 -24.55 2.82 -4.86
N PHE A 231 -23.30 3.30 -4.87
CA PHE A 231 -22.17 2.49 -5.27
C PHE A 231 -21.96 1.28 -4.33
N GLU A 232 -22.11 1.46 -3.01
CA GLU A 232 -22.06 0.38 -2.03
C GLU A 232 -23.12 -0.70 -2.32
N LEU A 233 -24.36 -0.30 -2.66
CA LEU A 233 -25.41 -1.27 -3.01
C LEU A 233 -25.08 -2.06 -4.27
N GLU A 234 -24.52 -1.41 -5.31
CA GLU A 234 -24.04 -2.09 -6.51
C GLU A 234 -22.88 -3.03 -6.22
N ALA A 235 -21.94 -2.62 -5.35
CA ALA A 235 -20.82 -3.47 -4.90
C ALA A 235 -21.31 -4.65 -4.05
N HIS A 236 -22.35 -4.46 -3.24
CA HIS A 236 -22.94 -5.51 -2.39
C HIS A 236 -23.69 -6.58 -3.20
N ALA A 237 -24.39 -6.22 -4.25
CA ALA A 237 -25.29 -7.09 -4.99
C ALA A 237 -24.62 -8.40 -5.48
N PRO A 238 -23.41 -8.41 -6.10
CA PRO A 238 -22.74 -9.64 -6.50
C PRO A 238 -22.32 -10.49 -5.29
N THR A 239 -21.92 -9.89 -4.17
CA THR A 239 -21.49 -10.62 -2.98
C THR A 239 -22.65 -11.36 -2.32
N ALA A 240 -23.82 -10.74 -2.27
CA ALA A 240 -25.03 -11.34 -1.69
C ALA A 240 -25.53 -12.59 -2.45
N ARG A 241 -25.11 -12.75 -3.72
CA ARG A 241 -25.48 -13.89 -4.59
C ARG A 241 -24.34 -14.87 -4.82
N SER A 242 -23.19 -14.66 -4.19
CA SER A 242 -22.00 -15.49 -4.38
C SER A 242 -22.14 -16.87 -3.73
N ARG A 243 -21.36 -17.83 -4.21
CA ARG A 243 -21.21 -19.14 -3.56
C ARG A 243 -20.57 -19.01 -2.18
N ASP A 244 -19.65 -18.06 -2.01
CA ASP A 244 -19.02 -17.78 -0.71
C ASP A 244 -20.06 -17.30 0.32
N ARG A 245 -21.09 -16.55 -0.11
CA ARG A 245 -22.22 -16.20 0.78
C ARG A 245 -22.99 -17.44 1.23
N GLN A 246 -23.25 -18.37 0.32
CA GLN A 246 -23.94 -19.62 0.65
C GLN A 246 -23.10 -20.49 1.58
N GLU A 247 -21.80 -20.58 1.31
CA GLU A 247 -20.84 -21.28 2.18
C GLU A 247 -20.82 -20.69 3.59
N ALA A 248 -20.78 -19.36 3.71
CA ALA A 248 -20.82 -18.69 5.02
C ALA A 248 -22.07 -19.04 5.83
N ILE A 249 -23.25 -19.13 5.19
CA ILE A 249 -24.52 -19.51 5.83
C ILE A 249 -24.46 -20.98 6.30
N THR A 250 -23.97 -21.87 5.43
CA THR A 250 -23.86 -23.30 5.72
C THR A 250 -22.86 -23.53 6.85
N ALA A 251 -21.67 -22.96 6.77
CA ALA A 251 -20.62 -23.10 7.78
C ALA A 251 -21.08 -22.59 9.16
N PHE A 252 -21.81 -21.46 9.18
CA PHE A 252 -22.41 -20.94 10.41
C PHE A 252 -23.40 -21.90 11.05
N ALA A 253 -24.31 -22.51 10.24
CA ALA A 253 -25.26 -23.49 10.72
C ALA A 253 -24.58 -24.76 11.24
N GLU A 254 -23.50 -25.19 10.60
CA GLU A 254 -22.69 -26.35 10.95
C GLU A 254 -21.65 -26.08 12.05
N LYS A 255 -21.49 -24.83 12.50
CA LYS A 255 -20.51 -24.40 13.51
C LYS A 255 -19.06 -24.75 13.12
N ARG A 256 -18.71 -24.55 11.87
CA ARG A 256 -17.35 -24.72 11.33
C ARG A 256 -16.85 -23.44 10.67
N GLU A 257 -15.56 -23.35 10.46
CA GLU A 257 -14.97 -22.27 9.66
C GLU A 257 -15.38 -22.41 8.18
N PRO A 258 -15.74 -21.30 7.51
CA PRO A 258 -16.07 -21.31 6.09
C PRO A 258 -14.80 -21.43 5.23
N VAL A 259 -14.97 -22.01 4.03
CA VAL A 259 -13.90 -22.08 3.03
C VAL A 259 -14.33 -21.30 1.79
N PHE A 260 -13.69 -20.15 1.57
CA PHE A 260 -14.06 -19.24 0.50
C PHE A 260 -13.21 -19.41 -0.76
N HIS A 261 -13.87 -19.37 -1.92
CA HIS A 261 -13.24 -19.58 -3.23
C HIS A 261 -13.29 -18.36 -4.16
N GLY A 262 -14.03 -17.30 -3.82
CA GLY A 262 -14.17 -16.11 -4.64
C GLY A 262 -15.20 -16.26 -5.78
N ALA A 263 -16.18 -17.10 -5.63
CA ALA A 263 -17.15 -17.45 -6.66
C ALA A 263 -18.61 -17.18 -6.23
#